data_7bee4b9bfb27263192266ab9828f4ac8
#
_entry.id   7bee4b9bfb27263192266ab9828f4ac8
#
_cell.length_a   1.000
_cell.length_b   1.000
_cell.length_c   1.000
_cell.angle_alpha   90.00
_cell.angle_beta   90.00
_cell.angle_gamma   90.00
#
_symmetry.space_group_name_H-M   'P 1'
#
loop_
_entity.id
_entity.type
_entity.pdbx_description
1 polymer ?
#
loop_
_entity_poly.entity_id
_entity_poly.type
_entity_poly.pdbx_seq_one_letter_code
_entity_poly.pdbx_strand_id
1 'polypeptide(L)'
;DISLDTDTADIIFAPSGDGKCRVECYEEENAKHTVTADGGVLSVTAQERRAWYDYIGFYFGTPRITVYLPESEYGTLTVSGSVGKVGIPKGFAFDGVDISLSTGNVDFCASAAGQVKIKTTTGDIRAENIFAGSLDLSVSTGTVTVSGVSCGGDAAVSVSTGKAYLTNVSCKNVISNGSTGNISLDGVIVDEKLSVERSTGEVSFDGCDAAEIYVKTSTGDVTGSFLTDKVFITDTGTGS
;
A
#
# COMPACT_ATOMS: atom_id res chain seq x y z
N ASP A 1 12.41 -13.88 7.71
CA ASP A 1 11.64 -12.66 7.99
C ASP A 1 12.52 -11.43 7.81
N ILE A 2 11.89 -10.30 7.52
CA ILE A 2 12.57 -9.02 7.32
C ILE A 2 11.82 -7.94 8.12
N SER A 3 12.53 -7.23 8.99
CA SER A 3 11.96 -6.19 9.85
C SER A 3 12.79 -4.91 9.76
N LEU A 4 12.16 -3.82 9.33
CA LEU A 4 12.77 -2.50 9.29
C LEU A 4 11.95 -1.55 10.17
N ASP A 5 12.59 -0.98 11.19
CA ASP A 5 12.01 0.03 12.07
C ASP A 5 12.89 1.28 12.03
N THR A 6 12.40 2.30 11.32
CA THR A 6 13.18 3.50 10.99
C THR A 6 12.42 4.76 11.40
N ASP A 7 13.13 5.84 11.68
CA ASP A 7 12.49 7.14 11.91
C ASP A 7 12.33 7.89 10.57
N THR A 8 13.44 8.30 9.98
CA THR A 8 13.44 9.05 8.71
C THR A 8 14.43 8.40 7.75
N ALA A 9 13.93 7.65 6.77
CA ALA A 9 14.75 7.06 5.71
C ALA A 9 13.89 6.61 4.53
N ASP A 10 14.42 6.77 3.32
CA ASP A 10 13.91 6.04 2.16
C ASP A 10 14.40 4.59 2.20
N ILE A 11 13.49 3.64 2.06
CA ILE A 11 13.77 2.20 2.05
C ILE A 11 13.55 1.67 0.64
N ILE A 12 14.60 1.12 0.06
CA ILE A 12 14.55 0.58 -1.30
C ILE A 12 15.03 -0.88 -1.28
N PHE A 13 14.19 -1.76 -1.78
CA PHE A 13 14.57 -3.14 -2.04
C PHE A 13 15.12 -3.25 -3.47
N ALA A 14 16.16 -4.04 -3.63
CA ALA A 14 16.79 -4.27 -4.93
C ALA A 14 17.21 -5.75 -5.06
N PRO A 15 17.15 -6.34 -6.27
CA PRO A 15 17.64 -7.68 -6.47
C PRO A 15 19.17 -7.72 -6.29
N SER A 16 19.66 -8.75 -5.62
CA SER A 16 21.08 -9.01 -5.42
C SER A 16 21.64 -9.75 -6.63
N GLY A 17 22.64 -9.17 -7.28
CA GLY A 17 23.30 -9.81 -8.44
C GLY A 17 24.25 -10.96 -8.09
N ASP A 18 24.66 -11.09 -6.83
CA ASP A 18 25.61 -12.10 -6.36
C ASP A 18 24.96 -13.18 -5.48
N GLY A 19 23.63 -13.14 -5.34
CA GLY A 19 22.86 -14.09 -4.55
C GLY A 19 23.04 -13.93 -3.03
N LYS A 20 23.60 -12.82 -2.55
CA LYS A 20 23.81 -12.54 -1.14
C LYS A 20 22.88 -11.44 -0.63
N CYS A 21 22.48 -11.53 0.62
CA CYS A 21 21.82 -10.45 1.32
C CYS A 21 22.85 -9.37 1.69
N ARG A 22 22.53 -8.11 1.39
CA ARG A 22 23.35 -6.94 1.75
C ARG A 22 22.44 -5.76 2.08
N VAL A 23 22.80 -5.02 3.12
CA VAL A 23 22.13 -3.76 3.46
C VAL A 23 23.15 -2.62 3.37
N GLU A 24 22.80 -1.60 2.64
CA GLU A 24 23.58 -0.36 2.53
C GLU A 24 22.78 0.78 3.16
N CYS A 25 23.32 1.38 4.20
CA CYS A 25 22.74 2.53 4.87
C CYS A 25 23.53 3.79 4.50
N TYR A 26 22.89 4.72 3.80
CA TYR A 26 23.41 6.08 3.63
C TYR A 26 22.81 6.93 4.74
N GLU A 27 23.61 7.26 5.73
CA GLU A 27 23.20 7.81 7.01
C GLU A 27 23.95 9.09 7.36
N GLU A 28 23.33 9.89 8.21
CA GLU A 28 24.00 10.99 8.89
C GLU A 28 24.65 10.52 10.20
N GLU A 29 25.64 11.29 10.70
CA GLU A 29 26.39 10.91 11.90
C GLU A 29 25.50 10.72 13.14
N ASN A 30 24.38 11.46 13.20
CA ASN A 30 23.42 11.44 14.32
C ASN A 30 22.15 10.61 14.05
N ALA A 31 22.06 9.92 12.91
CA ALA A 31 20.88 9.12 12.52
C ALA A 31 21.31 7.77 11.94
N LYS A 32 21.93 6.95 12.80
CA LYS A 32 22.48 5.65 12.41
C LYS A 32 21.47 4.53 12.59
N HIS A 33 21.65 3.47 11.82
CA HIS A 33 20.88 2.25 11.95
C HIS A 33 21.76 1.09 12.41
N THR A 34 21.17 0.18 13.16
CA THR A 34 21.77 -1.10 13.50
C THR A 34 21.19 -2.16 12.58
N VAL A 35 22.07 -2.90 11.91
CA VAL A 35 21.69 -4.01 11.03
C VAL A 35 22.12 -5.32 11.68
N THR A 36 21.19 -6.24 11.88
CA THR A 36 21.45 -7.57 12.40
C THR A 36 20.82 -8.63 11.50
N ALA A 37 21.48 -9.78 11.39
CA ALA A 37 20.96 -10.96 10.72
C ALA A 37 21.17 -12.15 11.64
N ASP A 38 20.12 -12.61 12.28
CA ASP A 38 20.17 -13.73 13.24
C ASP A 38 18.89 -14.57 13.15
N GLY A 39 19.03 -15.88 13.32
CA GLY A 39 17.90 -16.80 13.34
C GLY A 39 17.00 -16.76 12.09
N GLY A 40 17.51 -16.35 10.93
CA GLY A 40 16.71 -16.19 9.70
C GLY A 40 15.93 -14.89 9.64
N VAL A 41 16.20 -13.94 10.53
CA VAL A 41 15.59 -12.62 10.56
C VAL A 41 16.63 -11.56 10.21
N LEU A 42 16.37 -10.77 9.18
CA LEU A 42 17.08 -9.52 8.90
C LEU A 42 16.36 -8.38 9.63
N SER A 43 17.06 -7.68 10.51
CA SER A 43 16.52 -6.54 11.23
C SER A 43 17.36 -5.28 11.00
N VAL A 44 16.68 -4.17 10.71
CA VAL A 44 17.26 -2.83 10.59
C VAL A 44 16.52 -1.92 11.56
N THR A 45 17.22 -1.32 12.51
CA THR A 45 16.58 -0.52 13.56
C THR A 45 17.30 0.83 13.70
N ALA A 46 16.55 1.91 13.76
CA ALA A 46 17.11 3.23 14.05
C ALA A 46 17.73 3.26 15.45
N GLN A 47 18.92 3.85 15.59
CA GLN A 47 19.55 4.06 16.89
C GLN A 47 18.98 5.33 17.53
N GLU A 48 18.36 5.20 18.70
CA GLU A 48 17.89 6.34 19.51
C GLU A 48 19.08 7.11 20.09
N ARG A 49 19.58 8.11 19.38
CA ARG A 49 20.59 9.04 19.89
C ARG A 49 20.38 10.48 19.43
N ARG A 50 19.13 10.93 19.24
CA ARG A 50 18.87 12.33 18.91
C ARG A 50 18.65 13.17 20.18
N ALA A 51 19.59 14.05 20.48
CA ALA A 51 19.32 15.13 21.43
C ALA A 51 18.48 16.22 20.73
N TRP A 52 17.66 16.97 21.47
CA TRP A 52 16.77 18.01 20.91
C TRP A 52 17.49 19.08 20.07
N TYR A 53 18.77 19.32 20.30
CA TYR A 53 19.61 20.27 19.54
C TYR A 53 20.10 19.70 18.21
N ASP A 54 20.00 18.41 17.96
CA ASP A 54 20.37 17.79 16.68
C ASP A 54 19.33 18.10 15.57
N TYR A 55 18.16 18.64 15.95
CA TYR A 55 17.16 19.15 15.00
C TYR A 55 17.48 20.55 14.45
N ILE A 56 18.55 21.20 14.90
CA ILE A 56 19.00 22.53 14.45
C ILE A 56 20.20 22.35 13.54
N GLY A 57 19.96 22.00 12.29
CA GLY A 57 21.02 21.82 11.29
C GLY A 57 20.49 21.89 9.86
N PHE A 58 21.36 22.23 8.92
CA PHE A 58 21.06 22.14 7.49
C PHE A 58 21.36 20.71 7.03
N TYR A 59 20.32 19.92 6.76
CA TYR A 59 20.43 18.56 6.26
C TYR A 59 20.46 18.57 4.73
N PHE A 60 21.50 18.00 4.14
CA PHE A 60 21.64 17.88 2.69
C PHE A 60 21.46 16.42 2.25
N GLY A 61 20.22 15.96 2.21
CA GLY A 61 19.85 14.66 1.66
C GLY A 61 18.90 13.87 2.57
N THR A 62 18.12 12.98 1.98
CA THR A 62 17.27 12.03 2.72
C THR A 62 18.10 10.78 3.03
N PRO A 63 18.20 10.33 4.29
CA PRO A 63 18.80 9.04 4.62
C PRO A 63 18.18 7.92 3.79
N ARG A 64 19.00 6.97 3.37
CA ARG A 64 18.54 5.88 2.50
C ARG A 64 19.06 4.54 2.99
N ILE A 65 18.18 3.56 3.02
CA ILE A 65 18.49 2.17 3.29
C ILE A 65 18.18 1.38 2.03
N THR A 66 19.21 0.75 1.45
CA THR A 66 19.03 -0.14 0.31
C THR A 66 19.23 -1.59 0.78
N VAL A 67 18.20 -2.40 0.64
CA VAL A 67 18.20 -3.81 1.01
C VAL A 67 18.32 -4.65 -0.27
N TYR A 68 19.49 -5.23 -0.49
CA TYR A 68 19.73 -6.14 -1.59
C TYR A 68 19.43 -7.55 -1.17
N LEU A 69 18.54 -8.21 -1.88
CA LEU A 69 18.12 -9.59 -1.61
C LEU A 69 18.16 -10.42 -2.89
N PRO A 70 18.50 -11.71 -2.85
CA PRO A 70 18.19 -12.62 -3.96
C PRO A 70 16.70 -12.59 -4.29
N GLU A 71 16.36 -12.75 -5.57
CA GLU A 71 14.96 -12.98 -5.97
C GLU A 71 14.53 -14.36 -5.46
N SER A 72 13.71 -14.40 -4.44
CA SER A 72 13.30 -15.61 -3.73
C SER A 72 12.01 -15.36 -2.95
N GLU A 73 11.53 -16.40 -2.29
CA GLU A 73 10.44 -16.34 -1.31
C GLU A 73 11.00 -16.02 0.07
N TYR A 74 10.35 -15.11 0.77
CA TYR A 74 10.70 -14.66 2.09
C TYR A 74 9.50 -14.84 3.03
N GLY A 75 9.77 -14.95 4.33
CA GLY A 75 8.73 -14.90 5.35
C GLY A 75 8.01 -13.53 5.39
N THR A 76 7.68 -13.06 6.56
CA THR A 76 6.99 -11.78 6.71
C THR A 76 7.94 -10.59 6.52
N LEU A 77 7.49 -9.61 5.74
CA LEU A 77 8.09 -8.29 5.65
C LEU A 77 7.34 -7.31 6.54
N THR A 78 8.02 -6.73 7.51
CA THR A 78 7.49 -5.65 8.36
C THR A 78 8.33 -4.39 8.17
N VAL A 79 7.67 -3.27 7.86
CA VAL A 79 8.31 -1.96 7.75
C VAL A 79 7.53 -0.95 8.58
N SER A 80 8.20 -0.27 9.49
CA SER A 80 7.68 0.83 10.30
C SER A 80 8.56 2.07 10.11
N GLY A 81 7.96 3.23 9.87
CA GLY A 81 8.70 4.46 9.66
C GLY A 81 7.89 5.72 9.91
N SER A 82 8.57 6.78 10.33
CA SER A 82 7.93 8.09 10.51
C SER A 82 7.87 8.85 9.18
N VAL A 83 8.99 8.99 8.49
CA VAL A 83 9.08 9.73 7.22
C VAL A 83 9.98 9.01 6.24
N GLY A 84 9.51 8.83 5.00
CA GLY A 84 10.32 8.26 3.92
C GLY A 84 9.49 7.55 2.86
N LYS A 85 10.16 7.10 1.83
CA LYS A 85 9.56 6.31 0.75
C LYS A 85 9.94 4.84 0.93
N VAL A 86 8.99 3.93 0.68
CA VAL A 86 9.26 2.49 0.60
C VAL A 86 9.04 2.02 -0.82
N GLY A 87 10.06 1.44 -1.43
CA GLY A 87 10.01 0.88 -2.78
C GLY A 87 10.38 -0.59 -2.79
N ILE A 88 9.45 -1.45 -3.22
CA ILE A 88 9.64 -2.89 -3.32
C ILE A 88 9.32 -3.32 -4.76
N PRO A 89 10.33 -3.60 -5.58
CA PRO A 89 10.14 -3.96 -6.98
C PRO A 89 9.62 -5.39 -7.12
N LYS A 90 9.24 -5.75 -8.35
CA LYS A 90 8.90 -7.12 -8.72
C LYS A 90 10.10 -8.08 -8.52
N GLY A 91 9.80 -9.37 -8.44
CA GLY A 91 10.81 -10.43 -8.29
C GLY A 91 10.94 -10.96 -6.86
N PHE A 92 10.32 -10.30 -5.89
CA PHE A 92 10.23 -10.80 -4.52
C PHE A 92 8.84 -11.39 -4.25
N ALA A 93 8.81 -12.42 -3.41
CA ALA A 93 7.58 -12.98 -2.86
C ALA A 93 7.71 -13.10 -1.33
N PHE A 94 6.62 -12.82 -0.62
CA PHE A 94 6.56 -12.83 0.83
C PHE A 94 5.42 -13.74 1.32
N ASP A 95 5.54 -14.28 2.52
CA ASP A 95 4.42 -14.93 3.19
C ASP A 95 3.34 -13.91 3.59
N GLY A 96 3.79 -12.74 4.07
CA GLY A 96 2.94 -11.61 4.42
C GLY A 96 3.69 -10.30 4.41
N VAL A 97 2.96 -9.19 4.33
CA VAL A 97 3.54 -7.84 4.30
C VAL A 97 2.75 -6.92 5.22
N ASP A 98 3.45 -6.20 6.11
CA ASP A 98 2.88 -5.12 6.94
C ASP A 98 3.79 -3.89 6.86
N ILE A 99 3.34 -2.85 6.16
CA ILE A 99 4.07 -1.59 5.99
C ILE A 99 3.25 -0.45 6.61
N SER A 100 3.84 0.28 7.54
CA SER A 100 3.21 1.41 8.22
C SER A 100 4.12 2.64 8.21
N LEU A 101 3.66 3.71 7.58
CA LEU A 101 4.33 5.01 7.55
C LEU A 101 3.45 6.10 8.15
N SER A 102 4.06 7.07 8.84
CA SER A 102 3.34 8.31 9.18
C SER A 102 3.28 9.25 7.97
N THR A 103 4.39 9.47 7.30
CA THR A 103 4.44 10.33 6.10
C THR A 103 5.34 9.70 5.04
N GLY A 104 4.80 9.45 3.87
CA GLY A 104 5.58 8.95 2.74
C GLY A 104 4.79 8.08 1.79
N ASN A 105 5.43 7.72 0.71
CA ASN A 105 4.84 6.93 -0.36
C ASN A 105 5.31 5.49 -0.31
N VAL A 106 4.43 4.57 -0.68
CA VAL A 106 4.77 3.15 -0.81
C VAL A 106 4.50 2.69 -2.23
N ASP A 107 5.55 2.26 -2.92
CA ASP A 107 5.48 1.58 -4.23
C ASP A 107 5.72 0.07 -4.01
N PHE A 108 4.68 -0.74 -4.11
CA PHE A 108 4.72 -2.18 -3.88
C PHE A 108 4.39 -2.95 -5.17
N CYS A 109 5.38 -3.66 -5.71
CA CYS A 109 5.26 -4.47 -6.92
C CYS A 109 5.67 -5.95 -6.71
N ALA A 110 5.87 -6.36 -5.45
CA ALA A 110 6.12 -7.75 -5.08
C ALA A 110 4.80 -8.48 -4.78
N SER A 111 4.85 -9.81 -4.69
CA SER A 111 3.68 -10.62 -4.36
C SER A 111 3.74 -11.15 -2.93
N ALA A 112 2.59 -11.53 -2.36
CA ALA A 112 2.52 -12.21 -1.08
C ALA A 112 1.48 -13.35 -1.10
N ALA A 113 1.85 -14.48 -0.52
CA ALA A 113 0.91 -15.60 -0.39
C ALA A 113 -0.22 -15.29 0.61
N GLY A 114 0.08 -14.54 1.67
CA GLY A 114 -0.86 -14.07 2.67
C GLY A 114 -1.31 -12.63 2.45
N GLN A 115 -1.53 -11.91 3.54
CA GLN A 115 -2.01 -10.54 3.51
C GLN A 115 -0.91 -9.55 3.11
N VAL A 116 -1.26 -8.62 2.23
CA VAL A 116 -0.51 -7.37 2.00
C VAL A 116 -1.27 -6.24 2.70
N LYS A 117 -0.69 -5.72 3.77
CA LYS A 117 -1.24 -4.60 4.53
C LYS A 117 -0.29 -3.42 4.46
N ILE A 118 -0.79 -2.30 3.92
CA ILE A 118 -0.01 -1.07 3.77
C ILE A 118 -0.82 0.12 4.28
N LYS A 119 -0.23 0.86 5.20
CA LYS A 119 -0.84 2.05 5.80
C LYS A 119 0.09 3.25 5.74
N THR A 120 -0.44 4.39 5.32
CA THR A 120 0.23 5.69 5.49
C THR A 120 -0.76 6.74 5.99
N THR A 121 -0.31 7.65 6.86
CA THR A 121 -1.19 8.75 7.27
C THR A 121 -1.22 9.83 6.20
N THR A 122 -0.06 10.22 5.67
CA THR A 122 0.03 11.20 4.57
C THR A 122 0.97 10.68 3.49
N GLY A 123 0.47 10.54 2.28
CA GLY A 123 1.22 10.05 1.13
C GLY A 123 0.41 9.13 0.25
N ASP A 124 1.04 8.55 -0.73
CA ASP A 124 0.40 7.70 -1.72
C ASP A 124 0.82 6.24 -1.57
N ILE A 125 -0.13 5.33 -1.82
CA ILE A 125 0.13 3.89 -1.91
C ILE A 125 -0.12 3.46 -3.35
N ARG A 126 0.84 2.77 -3.93
CA ARG A 126 0.75 2.14 -5.24
C ARG A 126 1.04 0.64 -5.10
N ALA A 127 0.08 -0.19 -5.51
CA ALA A 127 0.21 -1.64 -5.58
C ALA A 127 -0.01 -2.07 -7.03
N GLU A 128 1.03 -2.59 -7.70
CA GLU A 128 0.97 -2.84 -9.12
C GLU A 128 1.49 -4.23 -9.52
N ASN A 129 0.69 -4.93 -10.34
CA ASN A 129 1.05 -6.22 -10.95
C ASN A 129 1.46 -7.28 -9.93
N ILE A 130 0.64 -7.45 -8.89
CA ILE A 130 0.92 -8.35 -7.78
C ILE A 130 -0.16 -9.43 -7.62
N PHE A 131 0.22 -10.54 -7.00
CA PHE A 131 -0.69 -11.48 -6.37
C PHE A 131 -0.65 -11.25 -4.85
N ALA A 132 -1.81 -11.32 -4.19
CA ALA A 132 -1.94 -11.26 -2.73
C ALA A 132 -2.97 -12.28 -2.23
N GLY A 133 -2.74 -12.88 -1.07
CA GLY A 133 -3.78 -13.67 -0.40
C GLY A 133 -4.97 -12.79 -0.02
N SER A 134 -4.71 -11.60 0.52
CA SER A 134 -5.67 -10.51 0.73
C SER A 134 -4.95 -9.15 0.69
N LEU A 135 -5.71 -8.08 0.45
CA LEU A 135 -5.16 -6.72 0.35
C LEU A 135 -5.85 -5.79 1.35
N ASP A 136 -5.08 -5.04 2.12
CA ASP A 136 -5.57 -4.00 3.04
C ASP A 136 -4.72 -2.73 2.89
N LEU A 137 -5.25 -1.76 2.15
CA LEU A 137 -4.57 -0.49 1.88
C LEU A 137 -5.30 0.67 2.54
N SER A 138 -4.60 1.47 3.33
CA SER A 138 -5.19 2.56 4.10
C SER A 138 -4.38 3.84 4.03
N VAL A 139 -5.02 4.94 3.63
CA VAL A 139 -4.44 6.28 3.57
C VAL A 139 -5.38 7.27 4.27
N SER A 140 -4.85 8.10 5.18
CA SER A 140 -5.66 9.18 5.73
C SER A 140 -5.74 10.36 4.76
N THR A 141 -4.60 10.80 4.21
CA THR A 141 -4.56 11.88 3.19
C THR A 141 -3.62 11.51 2.06
N GLY A 142 -4.15 11.31 0.86
CA GLY A 142 -3.37 10.95 -0.33
C GLY A 142 -4.15 10.09 -1.32
N THR A 143 -3.43 9.35 -2.12
CA THR A 143 -4.00 8.52 -3.20
C THR A 143 -3.65 7.05 -3.02
N VAL A 144 -4.61 6.17 -3.25
CA VAL A 144 -4.36 4.74 -3.40
C VAL A 144 -4.56 4.35 -4.87
N THR A 145 -3.54 3.75 -5.45
CA THR A 145 -3.59 3.19 -6.80
C THR A 145 -3.33 1.69 -6.75
N VAL A 146 -4.29 0.91 -7.22
CA VAL A 146 -4.23 -0.55 -7.33
C VAL A 146 -4.39 -0.91 -8.79
N SER A 147 -3.41 -1.57 -9.40
CA SER A 147 -3.44 -1.89 -10.82
C SER A 147 -2.88 -3.28 -11.13
N GLY A 148 -3.63 -4.07 -11.88
CA GLY A 148 -3.19 -5.42 -12.26
C GLY A 148 -3.03 -6.36 -11.07
N VAL A 149 -3.95 -6.32 -10.10
CA VAL A 149 -3.86 -7.07 -8.85
C VAL A 149 -4.85 -8.21 -8.83
N SER A 150 -4.35 -9.40 -8.46
CA SER A 150 -5.18 -10.57 -8.19
C SER A 150 -5.11 -10.94 -6.71
N CYS A 151 -6.24 -10.97 -6.02
CA CYS A 151 -6.35 -11.40 -4.63
C CYS A 151 -7.11 -12.72 -4.53
N GLY A 152 -6.56 -13.68 -3.75
CA GLY A 152 -7.28 -14.91 -3.42
C GLY A 152 -8.47 -14.72 -2.46
N GLY A 153 -8.44 -13.65 -1.68
CA GLY A 153 -9.45 -13.23 -0.71
C GLY A 153 -9.98 -11.82 -0.99
N ASP A 154 -10.12 -11.04 0.07
CA ASP A 154 -10.73 -9.71 0.02
C ASP A 154 -9.69 -8.61 -0.26
N ALA A 155 -10.13 -7.55 -0.95
CA ALA A 155 -9.39 -6.31 -1.12
C ALA A 155 -10.12 -5.17 -0.39
N ALA A 156 -9.50 -4.65 0.67
CA ALA A 156 -9.96 -3.49 1.42
C ALA A 156 -9.13 -2.26 1.05
N VAL A 157 -9.79 -1.17 0.66
CA VAL A 157 -9.14 0.10 0.30
C VAL A 157 -9.82 1.24 1.05
N SER A 158 -9.09 1.88 1.96
CA SER A 158 -9.59 2.99 2.77
C SER A 158 -8.84 4.29 2.49
N VAL A 159 -9.55 5.33 2.06
CA VAL A 159 -8.97 6.67 1.83
C VAL A 159 -9.85 7.71 2.51
N SER A 160 -9.39 8.29 3.63
CA SER A 160 -10.20 9.28 4.35
C SER A 160 -10.33 10.57 3.53
N THR A 161 -9.24 11.12 3.04
CA THR A 161 -9.24 12.30 2.17
C THR A 161 -8.31 12.07 0.98
N GLY A 162 -8.86 12.06 -0.23
CA GLY A 162 -8.09 11.85 -1.45
C GLY A 162 -8.79 10.95 -2.46
N LYS A 163 -8.02 10.24 -3.25
CA LYS A 163 -8.56 9.45 -4.37
C LYS A 163 -8.19 7.98 -4.27
N ALA A 164 -9.04 7.12 -4.79
CA ALA A 164 -8.74 5.71 -4.99
C ALA A 164 -8.96 5.32 -6.45
N TYR A 165 -7.98 4.65 -7.02
CA TYR A 165 -8.03 4.10 -8.38
C TYR A 165 -7.78 2.60 -8.32
N LEU A 166 -8.74 1.82 -8.79
CA LEU A 166 -8.64 0.38 -8.91
C LEU A 166 -8.78 0.01 -10.39
N THR A 167 -7.74 -0.52 -10.99
CA THR A 167 -7.72 -0.87 -12.41
C THR A 167 -7.30 -2.32 -12.60
N ASN A 168 -8.09 -3.12 -13.32
CA ASN A 168 -7.82 -4.53 -13.57
C ASN A 168 -7.54 -5.30 -12.26
N VAL A 169 -8.50 -5.29 -11.36
CA VAL A 169 -8.44 -5.97 -10.06
C VAL A 169 -9.40 -7.15 -10.06
N SER A 170 -8.91 -8.33 -9.66
CA SER A 170 -9.74 -9.51 -9.43
C SER A 170 -9.58 -10.03 -8.01
N CYS A 171 -10.70 -10.28 -7.31
CA CYS A 171 -10.70 -10.74 -5.92
C CYS A 171 -12.06 -11.30 -5.52
N LYS A 172 -12.14 -11.83 -4.30
CA LYS A 172 -13.39 -12.36 -3.76
C LYS A 172 -14.37 -11.24 -3.42
N ASN A 173 -13.95 -10.26 -2.63
CA ASN A 173 -14.71 -9.06 -2.29
C ASN A 173 -13.87 -7.81 -2.45
N VAL A 174 -14.50 -6.69 -2.84
CA VAL A 174 -13.93 -5.34 -2.74
C VAL A 174 -14.72 -4.53 -1.73
N ILE A 175 -14.02 -3.95 -0.77
CA ILE A 175 -14.59 -3.02 0.21
C ILE A 175 -13.80 -1.72 0.13
N SER A 176 -14.41 -0.65 -0.37
CA SER A 176 -13.77 0.65 -0.42
C SER A 176 -14.52 1.70 0.40
N ASN A 177 -13.85 2.21 1.42
CA ASN A 177 -14.42 3.20 2.35
C ASN A 177 -13.65 4.51 2.31
N GLY A 178 -14.35 5.63 2.49
CA GLY A 178 -13.70 6.94 2.59
C GLY A 178 -14.64 8.07 2.91
N SER A 179 -14.06 9.21 3.28
CA SER A 179 -14.86 10.39 3.62
C SER A 179 -14.96 11.36 2.45
N THR A 180 -13.83 11.84 1.92
CA THR A 180 -13.82 12.87 0.89
C THR A 180 -12.91 12.51 -0.28
N GLY A 181 -13.46 12.55 -1.48
CA GLY A 181 -12.73 12.35 -2.72
C GLY A 181 -13.30 11.22 -3.58
N ASN A 182 -12.84 11.18 -4.81
CA ASN A 182 -13.40 10.30 -5.82
C ASN A 182 -12.80 8.91 -5.79
N ILE A 183 -13.59 7.93 -6.18
CA ILE A 183 -13.12 6.58 -6.47
C ILE A 183 -13.44 6.20 -7.90
N SER A 184 -12.48 5.63 -8.60
CA SER A 184 -12.64 5.10 -9.95
C SER A 184 -12.26 3.62 -9.97
N LEU A 185 -13.17 2.82 -10.49
CA LEU A 185 -13.00 1.37 -10.66
C LEU A 185 -13.10 1.07 -12.16
N ASP A 186 -12.06 0.47 -12.71
CA ASP A 186 -11.94 0.13 -14.12
C ASP A 186 -11.53 -1.35 -14.25
N GLY A 187 -12.38 -2.17 -14.89
CA GLY A 187 -12.11 -3.59 -15.06
C GLY A 187 -12.00 -4.36 -13.73
N VAL A 188 -12.76 -3.96 -12.71
CA VAL A 188 -12.77 -4.61 -11.39
C VAL A 188 -13.77 -5.77 -11.41
N ILE A 189 -13.27 -6.99 -11.29
CA ILE A 189 -14.06 -8.22 -11.32
C ILE A 189 -14.02 -8.88 -9.93
N VAL A 190 -15.20 -9.02 -9.32
CA VAL A 190 -15.36 -9.49 -7.95
C VAL A 190 -16.29 -10.70 -7.92
N ASP A 191 -15.87 -11.76 -7.25
CA ASP A 191 -16.66 -13.00 -7.21
C ASP A 191 -17.97 -12.84 -6.42
N GLU A 192 -17.93 -12.11 -5.30
CA GLU A 192 -19.06 -11.98 -4.39
C GLU A 192 -19.57 -10.53 -4.33
N LYS A 193 -18.94 -9.67 -3.54
CA LYS A 193 -19.46 -8.34 -3.23
C LYS A 193 -18.49 -7.20 -3.56
N LEU A 194 -18.99 -6.21 -4.31
CA LEU A 194 -18.36 -4.92 -4.51
C LEU A 194 -19.09 -3.85 -3.68
N SER A 195 -18.45 -3.36 -2.63
CA SER A 195 -19.02 -2.35 -1.71
C SER A 195 -18.19 -1.08 -1.70
N VAL A 196 -18.82 0.04 -2.01
CA VAL A 196 -18.18 1.36 -2.00
C VAL A 196 -18.99 2.32 -1.14
N GLU A 197 -18.35 2.91 -0.13
CA GLU A 197 -18.97 3.92 0.73
C GLU A 197 -18.13 5.20 0.77
N ARG A 198 -18.77 6.33 0.46
CA ARG A 198 -18.20 7.68 0.51
C ARG A 198 -19.15 8.63 1.22
N SER A 199 -18.60 9.63 1.95
CA SER A 199 -19.41 10.74 2.42
C SER A 199 -19.54 11.81 1.31
N THR A 200 -18.43 12.17 0.68
CA THR A 200 -18.40 13.16 -0.41
C THR A 200 -17.44 12.74 -1.50
N GLY A 201 -17.93 12.65 -2.73
CA GLY A 201 -17.12 12.33 -3.91
C GLY A 201 -17.88 11.51 -4.94
N GLU A 202 -17.39 11.54 -6.14
CA GLU A 202 -17.91 10.76 -7.25
C GLU A 202 -17.42 9.31 -7.18
N VAL A 203 -18.29 8.38 -7.57
CA VAL A 203 -17.97 6.97 -7.75
C VAL A 203 -18.18 6.62 -9.21
N SER A 204 -17.12 6.21 -9.88
CA SER A 204 -17.18 5.80 -11.29
C SER A 204 -16.79 4.34 -11.48
N PHE A 205 -17.54 3.66 -12.35
CA PHE A 205 -17.31 2.27 -12.74
C PHE A 205 -17.12 2.19 -14.25
N ASP A 206 -16.15 1.42 -14.71
CA ASP A 206 -16.00 1.07 -16.12
C ASP A 206 -15.70 -0.43 -16.25
N GLY A 207 -16.59 -1.14 -16.96
CA GLY A 207 -16.41 -2.57 -17.20
C GLY A 207 -16.25 -3.43 -15.94
N CYS A 208 -16.92 -3.09 -14.84
CA CYS A 208 -16.85 -3.83 -13.59
C CYS A 208 -17.89 -4.95 -13.52
N ASP A 209 -17.66 -5.96 -12.68
CA ASP A 209 -18.63 -7.01 -12.38
C ASP A 209 -18.49 -7.56 -10.96
N ALA A 210 -19.61 -7.96 -10.35
CA ALA A 210 -19.69 -8.63 -9.04
C ALA A 210 -21.04 -9.36 -8.91
N ALA A 211 -21.17 -10.33 -8.00
CA ALA A 211 -22.45 -10.94 -7.71
C ALA A 211 -23.40 -9.92 -7.02
N GLU A 212 -22.89 -9.12 -6.10
CA GLU A 212 -23.61 -8.04 -5.42
C GLU A 212 -22.84 -6.73 -5.51
N ILE A 213 -23.53 -5.65 -5.87
CA ILE A 213 -22.94 -4.30 -5.93
C ILE A 213 -23.72 -3.37 -5.02
N TYR A 214 -23.01 -2.77 -4.07
CA TYR A 214 -23.53 -1.78 -3.14
C TYR A 214 -22.70 -0.51 -3.18
N VAL A 215 -23.34 0.61 -3.43
CA VAL A 215 -22.68 1.91 -3.45
C VAL A 215 -23.45 2.91 -2.61
N LYS A 216 -22.76 3.59 -1.72
CA LYS A 216 -23.30 4.65 -0.90
C LYS A 216 -22.44 5.91 -1.00
N THR A 217 -23.07 7.04 -1.32
CA THR A 217 -22.44 8.37 -1.21
C THR A 217 -23.47 9.37 -0.64
N SER A 218 -23.05 10.22 0.30
CA SER A 218 -23.95 11.24 0.82
C SER A 218 -24.02 12.44 -0.11
N THR A 219 -22.92 12.78 -0.80
CA THR A 219 -22.85 13.85 -1.78
C THR A 219 -21.91 13.46 -2.92
N GLY A 220 -22.44 13.37 -4.14
CA GLY A 220 -21.69 13.04 -5.35
C GLY A 220 -22.46 12.07 -6.25
N ASP A 221 -22.03 12.00 -7.48
CA ASP A 221 -22.66 11.18 -8.50
C ASP A 221 -22.10 9.76 -8.52
N VAL A 222 -22.94 8.81 -8.87
CA VAL A 222 -22.55 7.41 -9.12
C VAL A 222 -22.78 7.12 -10.60
N THR A 223 -21.73 6.88 -11.34
CA THR A 223 -21.80 6.71 -12.80
C THR A 223 -21.03 5.49 -13.25
N GLY A 224 -21.39 4.91 -14.38
CA GLY A 224 -20.56 3.92 -15.02
C GLY A 224 -21.26 2.79 -15.74
N SER A 225 -20.48 1.75 -16.03
CA SER A 225 -20.90 0.56 -16.77
C SER A 225 -20.51 -0.72 -16.07
N PHE A 226 -21.36 -1.74 -16.20
CA PHE A 226 -21.10 -3.09 -15.73
C PHE A 226 -21.11 -4.07 -16.92
N LEU A 227 -20.38 -5.17 -16.80
CA LEU A 227 -20.26 -6.17 -17.88
C LEU A 227 -21.56 -6.98 -18.09
N THR A 228 -22.34 -7.12 -17.03
CA THR A 228 -23.59 -7.88 -17.07
C THR A 228 -24.75 -7.06 -16.48
N ASP A 229 -25.98 -7.33 -16.94
CA ASP A 229 -27.18 -6.74 -16.35
C ASP A 229 -27.35 -7.21 -14.91
N LYS A 230 -27.34 -6.30 -13.95
CA LYS A 230 -27.40 -6.60 -12.51
C LYS A 230 -28.38 -5.72 -11.76
N VAL A 231 -28.86 -6.22 -10.64
CA VAL A 231 -29.51 -5.38 -9.64
C VAL A 231 -28.44 -4.62 -8.89
N PHE A 232 -28.48 -3.33 -9.01
CA PHE A 232 -27.53 -2.39 -8.44
C PHE A 232 -28.23 -1.56 -7.37
N ILE A 233 -27.67 -1.55 -6.17
CA ILE A 233 -28.22 -0.79 -5.05
C ILE A 233 -27.37 0.46 -4.82
N THR A 234 -27.96 1.62 -5.01
CA THR A 234 -27.34 2.91 -4.70
C THR A 234 -28.12 3.65 -3.64
N ASP A 235 -27.39 4.31 -2.75
CA ASP A 235 -27.94 5.26 -1.77
C ASP A 235 -27.17 6.57 -1.90
N THR A 236 -27.79 7.56 -2.55
CA THR A 236 -27.22 8.90 -2.74
C THR A 236 -28.07 9.93 -2.00
N GLY A 237 -27.46 10.71 -1.09
CA GLY A 237 -28.19 11.78 -0.39
C GLY A 237 -28.41 13.01 -1.27
N THR A 238 -27.34 13.51 -1.92
CA THR A 238 -27.37 14.60 -2.89
C THR A 238 -26.46 14.24 -4.06
N GLY A 239 -27.05 13.96 -5.21
CA GLY A 239 -26.37 13.47 -6.41
C GLY A 239 -27.31 12.62 -7.27
N SER A 240 -26.79 12.13 -8.39
CA SER A 240 -27.51 11.28 -9.36
C SER A 240 -26.76 9.97 -9.60
#